data_64d94e5e312e45007acff91586a1b8bc
#
_entry.id   64d94e5e312e45007acff91586a1b8bc
#
_cell.length_a   1.000
_cell.length_b   1.000
_cell.length_c   1.000
_cell.angle_alpha   90.00
_cell.angle_beta   90.00
_cell.angle_gamma   90.00
#
_symmetry.space_group_name_H-M   'P 1'
#
loop_
_entity.id
_entity.type
_entity.pdbx_description
1 polymer ?
#
loop_
_entity_poly.entity_id
_entity_poly.type
_entity_poly.pdbx_seq_one_letter_code
_entity_poly.pdbx_strand_id
1 'polypeptide(L)'
;MFKQSLSRLPRSTLSQTNLCSRRSLQTKQNSLPAAYYRGGTSRAVFFNENDLPKDRKDWASIFRNVIGSPDPYGRQLDGMGGGLSSLSKVCIVGPSTHKDADVDYTFVSLGIKNTDVDYSSNCGNMSSAVGPFAFDTKLFSADGTDSASVRIHNTNTGKIIHASFPVIDGEAASSGDFAIDGVAGTAARVQLDFINPAGSVTGKLLPTGEVTDTFDGVKATCIDVGNPCVFVRASDLGIEGNLTPDEITAHPDLLSRLNSIRRQAGVKMGIADELEKVPGSVPKICVVAAPSSDARNVEQKQTPDNVDLLARALSVGQPHKAVPITVALALAAAARVSGSIVSGVVSKDQVDSAGITIGHASGNLMVGANFEADGALASATVFRTARRLFEGRIFWKNDE
;
A
#
# COMPACT_ATOMS: atom_id res chain seq x y z
N MET A 1 27.45 -90.58 -35.12
CA MET A 1 28.09 -90.55 -33.79
C MET A 1 28.84 -89.26 -33.61
N PHE A 2 28.22 -88.27 -32.98
CA PHE A 2 28.88 -87.05 -32.54
C PHE A 2 28.37 -86.68 -31.16
N LYS A 3 29.28 -86.75 -30.17
CA LYS A 3 29.09 -86.31 -28.82
C LYS A 3 29.29 -84.79 -28.80
N GLN A 4 28.26 -84.00 -28.49
CA GLN A 4 28.42 -82.59 -28.18
C GLN A 4 28.64 -82.40 -26.66
N SER A 5 29.74 -81.80 -26.35
CA SER A 5 30.18 -81.36 -25.04
C SER A 5 29.42 -80.07 -24.68
N LEU A 6 28.69 -80.07 -23.57
CA LEU A 6 28.07 -78.92 -22.97
C LEU A 6 29.10 -78.22 -22.05
N SER A 7 29.62 -77.09 -22.49
CA SER A 7 30.42 -76.16 -21.68
C SER A 7 29.56 -75.42 -20.70
N ARG A 8 29.86 -75.46 -19.42
CA ARG A 8 29.21 -74.71 -18.35
C ARG A 8 29.68 -73.25 -18.44
N LEU A 9 28.72 -72.32 -18.59
CA LEU A 9 28.89 -70.83 -18.42
C LEU A 9 29.04 -70.52 -16.93
N PRO A 10 29.86 -69.51 -16.54
CA PRO A 10 30.05 -69.11 -15.16
C PRO A 10 28.82 -68.29 -14.70
N ARG A 11 28.36 -68.56 -13.47
CA ARG A 11 27.38 -67.81 -12.77
C ARG A 11 27.92 -66.38 -12.53
N SER A 12 27.34 -65.39 -13.19
CA SER A 12 27.53 -63.98 -12.86
C SER A 12 26.96 -63.72 -11.48
N THR A 13 27.77 -63.25 -10.58
CA THR A 13 27.39 -62.63 -9.30
C THR A 13 26.62 -61.41 -9.58
N LEU A 14 25.30 -61.45 -9.34
CA LEU A 14 24.44 -60.27 -9.30
C LEU A 14 24.91 -59.39 -8.13
N SER A 15 25.55 -58.30 -8.48
CA SER A 15 25.81 -57.18 -7.60
C SER A 15 24.49 -56.74 -6.93
N GLN A 16 24.45 -56.80 -5.61
CA GLN A 16 23.38 -56.15 -4.83
C GLN A 16 23.49 -54.67 -5.08
N THR A 17 22.65 -54.16 -6.00
CA THR A 17 22.39 -52.74 -6.09
C THR A 17 21.74 -52.31 -4.78
N ASN A 18 22.48 -51.50 -4.02
CA ASN A 18 21.96 -50.74 -2.88
C ASN A 18 20.71 -50.01 -3.34
N LEU A 19 19.55 -50.48 -2.93
CA LEU A 19 18.32 -49.69 -2.91
C LEU A 19 18.57 -48.56 -1.93
N CYS A 20 19.01 -47.43 -2.46
CA CYS A 20 19.01 -46.19 -1.75
C CYS A 20 17.54 -45.97 -1.31
N SER A 21 17.28 -46.14 -0.04
CA SER A 21 16.00 -45.86 0.58
C SER A 21 15.64 -44.44 0.23
N ARG A 22 14.75 -44.23 -0.74
CA ARG A 22 14.08 -42.94 -0.95
C ARG A 22 13.33 -42.66 0.34
N ARG A 23 13.92 -41.84 1.22
CA ARG A 23 13.21 -41.26 2.33
C ARG A 23 11.95 -40.60 1.72
N SER A 24 10.79 -41.03 2.21
CA SER A 24 9.52 -40.38 1.85
C SER A 24 9.65 -38.89 2.11
N LEU A 25 9.53 -38.08 1.07
CA LEU A 25 9.45 -36.61 1.14
C LEU A 25 8.12 -36.14 1.74
N GLN A 26 7.29 -37.07 2.23
CA GLN A 26 6.01 -36.75 2.85
C GLN A 26 6.25 -36.27 4.28
N THR A 27 6.06 -34.98 4.47
CA THR A 27 6.08 -34.32 5.78
C THR A 27 4.70 -33.80 6.13
N LYS A 28 4.41 -33.75 7.44
CA LYS A 28 3.18 -33.10 7.93
C LYS A 28 3.28 -31.61 7.68
N GLN A 29 2.18 -30.99 7.21
CA GLN A 29 2.11 -29.53 7.12
C GLN A 29 2.23 -28.87 8.49
N ASN A 30 2.94 -27.77 8.54
CA ASN A 30 2.94 -26.85 9.68
C ASN A 30 1.69 -25.99 9.66
N SER A 31 1.31 -25.40 10.80
CA SER A 31 0.21 -24.46 10.84
C SER A 31 0.33 -23.45 11.97
N LEU A 32 -0.16 -22.24 11.74
CA LEU A 32 -0.28 -21.17 12.74
C LEU A 32 -1.70 -20.57 12.73
N PRO A 33 -2.15 -19.99 13.86
CA PRO A 33 -3.34 -19.13 13.83
C PRO A 33 -3.11 -17.97 12.87
N ALA A 34 -4.12 -17.61 12.11
CA ALA A 34 -4.07 -16.48 11.18
C ALA A 34 -5.46 -16.00 10.85
N ALA A 35 -5.56 -14.76 10.40
CA ALA A 35 -6.76 -14.22 9.79
C ALA A 35 -6.46 -13.66 8.40
N TYR A 36 -7.49 -13.54 7.57
CA TYR A 36 -7.35 -12.97 6.22
C TYR A 36 -8.30 -11.79 6.10
N TYR A 37 -7.72 -10.62 5.89
CA TYR A 37 -8.47 -9.38 5.81
C TYR A 37 -8.33 -8.73 4.43
N ARG A 38 -9.42 -8.11 3.98
CA ARG A 38 -9.38 -7.04 3.02
C ARG A 38 -9.19 -5.72 3.78
N GLY A 39 -8.21 -4.94 3.40
CA GLY A 39 -8.05 -3.55 3.80
C GLY A 39 -7.99 -2.67 2.55
N GLY A 40 -8.93 -1.72 2.41
CA GLY A 40 -9.06 -0.96 1.18
C GLY A 40 -9.17 -1.87 -0.05
N THR A 41 -8.34 -1.64 -1.06
CA THR A 41 -8.25 -2.42 -2.30
C THR A 41 -7.17 -3.51 -2.25
N SER A 42 -6.70 -3.88 -1.05
CA SER A 42 -5.69 -4.94 -0.85
C SER A 42 -6.21 -6.04 0.06
N ARG A 43 -5.55 -7.21 0.02
CA ARG A 43 -5.78 -8.32 0.96
C ARG A 43 -4.45 -8.80 1.53
N ALA A 44 -4.47 -9.25 2.78
CA ALA A 44 -3.29 -9.79 3.44
C ALA A 44 -3.66 -10.90 4.43
N VAL A 45 -2.70 -11.78 4.67
CA VAL A 45 -2.71 -12.68 5.83
C VAL A 45 -2.22 -11.88 7.05
N PHE A 46 -2.97 -11.95 8.14
CA PHE A 46 -2.66 -11.31 9.41
C PHE A 46 -2.20 -12.35 10.42
N PHE A 47 -1.10 -12.08 11.09
CA PHE A 47 -0.61 -12.85 12.23
C PHE A 47 -0.58 -11.97 13.48
N ASN A 48 -0.97 -12.56 14.61
CA ASN A 48 -0.55 -12.04 15.90
C ASN A 48 0.95 -12.37 16.07
N GLU A 49 1.76 -11.37 16.42
CA GLU A 49 3.22 -11.56 16.59
C GLU A 49 3.54 -12.67 17.60
N ASN A 50 2.71 -12.82 18.64
CA ASN A 50 2.89 -13.85 19.66
C ASN A 50 2.72 -15.29 19.14
N ASP A 51 2.04 -15.47 18.01
CA ASP A 51 1.85 -16.80 17.38
C ASP A 51 3.00 -17.18 16.44
N LEU A 52 3.84 -16.22 16.05
CA LEU A 52 4.99 -16.45 15.18
C LEU A 52 6.19 -17.03 15.95
N PRO A 53 7.10 -17.74 15.27
CA PRO A 53 8.36 -18.16 15.88
C PRO A 53 9.13 -16.97 16.45
N LYS A 54 9.82 -17.19 17.59
CA LYS A 54 10.61 -16.14 18.24
C LYS A 54 11.80 -15.68 17.39
N ASP A 55 12.40 -16.60 16.61
CA ASP A 55 13.47 -16.23 15.68
C ASP A 55 12.84 -15.67 14.38
N ARG A 56 13.01 -14.38 14.17
CA ARG A 56 12.50 -13.70 12.98
C ARG A 56 13.10 -14.20 11.66
N LYS A 57 14.22 -14.95 11.71
CA LYS A 57 14.82 -15.57 10.52
C LYS A 57 13.90 -16.60 9.87
N ASP A 58 13.04 -17.23 10.68
CA ASP A 58 12.10 -18.25 10.18
C ASP A 58 10.89 -17.62 9.46
N TRP A 59 10.61 -16.33 9.69
CA TRP A 59 9.42 -15.66 9.18
C TRP A 59 9.38 -15.59 7.65
N ALA A 60 10.50 -15.31 7.01
CA ALA A 60 10.56 -15.17 5.57
C ALA A 60 10.12 -16.44 4.83
N SER A 61 10.54 -17.64 5.30
CA SER A 61 10.12 -18.93 4.75
C SER A 61 8.62 -19.13 4.96
N ILE A 62 8.11 -18.91 6.18
CA ILE A 62 6.68 -19.03 6.50
C ILE A 62 5.85 -18.12 5.58
N PHE A 63 6.22 -16.86 5.45
CA PHE A 63 5.43 -15.89 4.67
C PHE A 63 5.43 -16.22 3.18
N ARG A 64 6.57 -16.65 2.60
CA ARG A 64 6.63 -17.10 1.22
C ARG A 64 5.70 -18.28 0.98
N ASN A 65 5.80 -19.30 1.80
CA ASN A 65 4.98 -20.51 1.67
C ASN A 65 3.48 -20.21 1.85
N VAL A 66 3.11 -19.41 2.85
CA VAL A 66 1.73 -19.00 3.10
C VAL A 66 1.12 -18.22 1.93
N ILE A 67 1.92 -17.38 1.27
CA ILE A 67 1.48 -16.60 0.10
C ILE A 67 1.58 -17.42 -1.19
N GLY A 68 2.40 -18.47 -1.23
CA GLY A 68 2.64 -19.27 -2.43
C GLY A 68 3.71 -18.64 -3.33
N SER A 69 4.77 -18.10 -2.73
CA SER A 69 5.90 -17.47 -3.44
C SER A 69 7.21 -18.25 -3.21
N PRO A 70 8.10 -18.29 -4.21
CA PRO A 70 7.96 -17.77 -5.57
C PRO A 70 7.07 -18.68 -6.44
N ASP A 71 6.22 -18.11 -7.27
CA ASP A 71 5.46 -18.86 -8.28
C ASP A 71 5.86 -18.41 -9.69
N PRO A 72 6.57 -19.25 -10.46
CA PRO A 72 6.99 -18.94 -11.83
C PRO A 72 5.81 -18.67 -12.77
N TYR A 73 4.63 -19.23 -12.48
CA TYR A 73 3.40 -19.00 -13.25
C TYR A 73 2.68 -17.71 -12.85
N GLY A 74 3.09 -17.06 -11.73
CA GLY A 74 2.56 -15.79 -11.28
C GLY A 74 1.12 -15.83 -10.76
N ARG A 75 0.62 -16.98 -10.34
CA ARG A 75 -0.77 -17.17 -9.87
C ARG A 75 -0.89 -17.41 -8.37
N GLN A 76 0.19 -17.90 -7.73
CA GLN A 76 0.28 -18.23 -6.30
C GLN A 76 -0.81 -19.21 -5.84
N LEU A 77 -1.08 -20.25 -6.64
CA LEU A 77 -2.15 -21.20 -6.37
C LEU A 77 -1.91 -22.08 -5.14
N ASP A 78 -0.63 -22.29 -4.76
CA ASP A 78 -0.24 -23.08 -3.56
C ASP A 78 -0.17 -22.19 -2.30
N GLY A 79 -0.90 -21.08 -2.27
CA GLY A 79 -0.95 -20.16 -1.12
C GLY A 79 -2.12 -19.19 -1.19
N MET A 80 -2.13 -18.21 -0.29
CA MET A 80 -3.18 -17.20 -0.14
C MET A 80 -2.99 -15.98 -1.06
N GLY A 81 -1.90 -15.90 -1.79
CA GLY A 81 -1.66 -14.85 -2.77
C GLY A 81 -2.61 -14.92 -3.96
N GLY A 82 -2.61 -13.92 -4.81
CA GLY A 82 -3.49 -13.85 -5.99
C GLY A 82 -2.79 -13.37 -7.24
N GLY A 83 -1.46 -13.54 -7.35
CA GLY A 83 -0.69 -13.15 -8.52
C GLY A 83 -0.58 -11.63 -8.74
N LEU A 84 -0.97 -10.82 -7.76
CA LEU A 84 -0.91 -9.37 -7.78
C LEU A 84 -0.26 -8.86 -6.48
N SER A 85 0.49 -7.78 -6.56
CA SER A 85 1.15 -7.20 -5.37
C SER A 85 0.14 -6.74 -4.32
N SER A 86 -1.08 -6.33 -4.71
CA SER A 86 -2.17 -5.98 -3.78
C SER A 86 -2.74 -7.18 -3.02
N LEU A 87 -2.42 -8.40 -3.44
CA LEU A 87 -2.94 -9.66 -2.89
C LEU A 87 -1.82 -10.54 -2.30
N SER A 88 -0.56 -10.10 -2.35
CA SER A 88 0.61 -10.87 -1.93
C SER A 88 1.29 -10.18 -0.74
N LYS A 89 0.58 -10.13 0.39
CA LYS A 89 0.91 -9.33 1.56
C LYS A 89 0.70 -10.10 2.85
N VAL A 90 1.54 -9.78 3.84
CA VAL A 90 1.41 -10.23 5.22
C VAL A 90 1.42 -9.00 6.13
N CYS A 91 0.63 -9.05 7.18
CA CYS A 91 0.58 -8.07 8.26
C CYS A 91 0.83 -8.78 9.59
N ILE A 92 1.75 -8.25 10.38
CA ILE A 92 2.07 -8.75 11.70
C ILE A 92 1.63 -7.68 12.69
N VAL A 93 0.80 -8.06 13.65
CA VAL A 93 0.28 -7.15 14.68
C VAL A 93 0.53 -7.75 16.05
N GLY A 94 1.08 -6.95 16.94
CA GLY A 94 1.37 -7.36 18.32
C GLY A 94 1.21 -6.21 19.30
N PRO A 95 1.34 -6.47 20.61
CA PRO A 95 1.33 -5.41 21.61
C PRO A 95 2.46 -4.41 21.38
N SER A 96 2.18 -3.12 21.47
CA SER A 96 3.21 -2.09 21.29
C SER A 96 4.01 -1.85 22.54
N THR A 97 5.31 -1.59 22.38
CA THR A 97 6.18 -1.01 23.40
C THR A 97 6.31 0.50 23.26
N HIS A 98 5.75 1.09 22.20
CA HIS A 98 5.76 2.53 21.96
C HIS A 98 4.71 3.22 22.84
N LYS A 99 5.13 4.25 23.61
CA LYS A 99 4.27 4.94 24.59
C LYS A 99 2.98 5.53 24.02
N ASP A 100 2.99 5.91 22.73
CA ASP A 100 1.87 6.57 22.07
C ASP A 100 1.06 5.59 21.18
N ALA A 101 1.26 4.27 21.34
CA ALA A 101 0.56 3.26 20.54
C ALA A 101 0.04 2.11 21.42
N ASP A 102 -1.02 1.49 20.96
CA ASP A 102 -1.64 0.32 21.57
C ASP A 102 -1.08 -0.97 20.96
N VAL A 103 -0.80 -0.94 19.64
CA VAL A 103 -0.27 -2.08 18.89
C VAL A 103 0.87 -1.67 17.97
N ASP A 104 1.83 -2.59 17.79
CA ASP A 104 2.81 -2.53 16.72
C ASP A 104 2.26 -3.21 15.47
N TYR A 105 2.53 -2.62 14.31
CA TYR A 105 2.15 -3.14 13.01
C TYR A 105 3.36 -3.18 12.09
N THR A 106 3.71 -4.37 11.63
CA THR A 106 4.74 -4.58 10.60
C THR A 106 4.08 -5.06 9.32
N PHE A 107 4.29 -4.31 8.25
CA PHE A 107 3.84 -4.68 6.91
C PHE A 107 4.93 -5.44 6.16
N VAL A 108 4.54 -6.47 5.41
CA VAL A 108 5.44 -7.28 4.58
C VAL A 108 4.85 -7.43 3.18
N SER A 109 5.62 -7.03 2.18
CA SER A 109 5.29 -7.27 0.77
C SER A 109 6.07 -8.47 0.25
N LEU A 110 5.38 -9.38 -0.46
CA LEU A 110 6.01 -10.59 -1.01
C LEU A 110 6.15 -10.47 -2.53
N GLY A 111 7.32 -10.84 -3.03
CA GLY A 111 7.53 -11.04 -4.46
C GLY A 111 6.62 -12.16 -4.98
N ILE A 112 6.10 -12.04 -6.20
CA ILE A 112 5.23 -13.07 -6.81
C ILE A 112 6.07 -14.17 -7.44
N LYS A 113 7.02 -13.78 -8.30
CA LYS A 113 7.86 -14.70 -9.09
C LYS A 113 9.27 -14.89 -8.54
N ASN A 114 9.61 -14.15 -7.48
CA ASN A 114 10.90 -14.18 -6.82
C ASN A 114 10.74 -14.41 -5.32
N THR A 115 11.85 -14.56 -4.59
CA THR A 115 11.89 -14.84 -3.16
C THR A 115 11.88 -13.60 -2.28
N ASP A 116 11.60 -12.42 -2.82
CA ASP A 116 11.68 -11.16 -2.10
C ASP A 116 10.65 -11.09 -0.96
N VAL A 117 11.13 -10.70 0.20
CA VAL A 117 10.34 -10.41 1.40
C VAL A 117 10.73 -9.00 1.84
N ASP A 118 9.88 -8.03 1.51
CA ASP A 118 10.19 -6.61 1.65
C ASP A 118 9.45 -5.98 2.83
N TYR A 119 10.22 -5.40 3.76
CA TYR A 119 9.78 -4.66 4.94
C TYR A 119 10.00 -3.14 4.80
N SER A 120 10.46 -2.64 3.66
CA SER A 120 10.91 -1.25 3.50
C SER A 120 9.78 -0.22 3.43
N SER A 121 8.54 -0.64 3.27
CA SER A 121 7.41 0.26 3.03
C SER A 121 6.22 -0.04 3.93
N ASN A 122 5.30 0.93 4.04
CA ASN A 122 3.97 0.73 4.62
C ASN A 122 2.93 0.59 3.51
N CYS A 123 1.88 -0.17 3.79
CA CYS A 123 0.69 -0.25 2.95
C CYS A 123 -0.51 0.43 3.62
N GLY A 124 -0.80 1.67 3.22
CA GLY A 124 -1.94 2.42 3.78
C GLY A 124 -3.29 1.74 3.59
N ASN A 125 -3.47 0.91 2.56
CA ASN A 125 -4.67 0.09 2.42
C ASN A 125 -4.76 -0.95 3.55
N MET A 126 -3.67 -1.66 3.85
CA MET A 126 -3.68 -2.67 4.91
C MET A 126 -3.75 -2.05 6.31
N SER A 127 -3.24 -0.82 6.50
CA SER A 127 -3.37 -0.09 7.78
C SER A 127 -4.83 0.02 8.23
N SER A 128 -5.80 0.06 7.30
CA SER A 128 -7.24 0.11 7.64
C SER A 128 -7.78 -1.18 8.27
N ALA A 129 -7.10 -2.30 8.09
CA ALA A 129 -7.52 -3.56 8.69
C ALA A 129 -6.81 -3.86 10.02
N VAL A 130 -5.76 -3.09 10.38
CA VAL A 130 -4.98 -3.34 11.61
C VAL A 130 -5.78 -3.06 12.87
N GLY A 131 -6.47 -1.91 12.95
CA GLY A 131 -7.34 -1.59 14.09
C GLY A 131 -8.46 -2.62 14.28
N PRO A 132 -9.27 -2.92 13.24
CA PRO A 132 -10.26 -3.99 13.28
C PRO A 132 -9.67 -5.35 13.71
N PHE A 133 -8.53 -5.77 13.15
CA PHE A 133 -7.87 -7.00 13.55
C PHE A 133 -7.48 -7.01 15.03
N ALA A 134 -6.84 -5.92 15.50
CA ALA A 134 -6.41 -5.81 16.90
C ALA A 134 -7.60 -5.88 17.88
N PHE A 135 -8.72 -5.26 17.51
CA PHE A 135 -9.95 -5.28 18.28
C PHE A 135 -10.59 -6.67 18.27
N ASP A 136 -10.79 -7.28 17.12
CA ASP A 136 -11.41 -8.60 16.95
C ASP A 136 -10.60 -9.70 17.67
N THR A 137 -9.26 -9.64 17.62
CA THR A 137 -8.37 -10.61 18.29
C THR A 137 -8.05 -10.30 19.74
N LYS A 138 -8.65 -9.23 20.30
CA LYS A 138 -8.46 -8.80 21.72
C LYS A 138 -7.02 -8.40 22.07
N LEU A 139 -6.23 -8.02 21.07
CA LEU A 139 -4.97 -7.30 21.29
C LEU A 139 -5.19 -5.87 21.82
N PHE A 140 -6.37 -5.32 21.52
CA PHE A 140 -6.87 -4.06 22.04
C PHE A 140 -8.33 -4.25 22.47
N SER A 141 -8.71 -3.63 23.59
CA SER A 141 -10.07 -3.66 24.12
C SER A 141 -10.59 -2.25 24.34
N ALA A 142 -11.84 -2.01 23.94
CA ALA A 142 -12.61 -0.82 24.29
C ALA A 142 -14.01 -1.28 24.69
N ASP A 143 -14.29 -1.35 25.99
CA ASP A 143 -15.54 -1.89 26.48
C ASP A 143 -16.71 -0.89 26.31
N GLY A 144 -17.87 -1.41 25.91
CA GLY A 144 -19.16 -0.71 25.94
C GLY A 144 -19.30 0.48 24.99
N THR A 145 -18.57 0.50 23.87
CA THR A 145 -18.58 1.61 22.91
C THR A 145 -19.10 1.16 21.55
N ASP A 146 -19.83 2.06 20.87
CA ASP A 146 -20.28 1.86 19.49
C ASP A 146 -19.15 2.16 18.46
N SER A 147 -17.98 2.58 18.93
CA SER A 147 -16.82 2.86 18.11
C SER A 147 -15.52 2.61 18.88
N ALA A 148 -14.46 2.27 18.17
CA ALA A 148 -13.12 2.10 18.73
C ALA A 148 -12.11 2.94 17.96
N SER A 149 -11.07 3.40 18.67
CA SER A 149 -9.90 4.08 18.07
C SER A 149 -8.64 3.41 18.57
N VAL A 150 -7.91 2.77 17.68
CA VAL A 150 -6.67 2.03 17.98
C VAL A 150 -5.48 2.85 17.52
N ARG A 151 -4.54 3.11 18.41
CA ARG A 151 -3.27 3.78 18.10
C ARG A 151 -2.26 2.74 17.64
N ILE A 152 -1.83 2.86 16.40
CA ILE A 152 -0.99 1.90 15.70
C ILE A 152 0.40 2.51 15.50
N HIS A 153 1.45 1.88 16.00
CA HIS A 153 2.82 2.19 15.61
C HIS A 153 3.21 1.33 14.41
N ASN A 154 3.39 1.97 13.26
CA ASN A 154 3.89 1.27 12.07
C ASN A 154 5.41 1.13 12.17
N THR A 155 5.89 -0.08 12.37
CA THR A 155 7.31 -0.38 12.60
C THR A 155 8.18 -0.18 11.35
N ASN A 156 7.58 -0.21 10.14
CA ASN A 156 8.30 0.02 8.89
C ASN A 156 8.71 1.50 8.73
N THR A 157 7.91 2.42 9.25
CA THR A 157 8.09 3.87 9.06
C THR A 157 8.32 4.65 10.35
N GLY A 158 8.13 4.01 11.51
CA GLY A 158 8.17 4.67 12.83
C GLY A 158 7.04 5.68 13.05
N LYS A 159 5.96 5.63 12.25
CA LYS A 159 4.86 6.60 12.33
C LYS A 159 3.68 6.04 13.10
N ILE A 160 2.98 6.95 13.80
CA ILE A 160 1.74 6.63 14.52
C ILE A 160 0.54 6.88 13.59
N ILE A 161 -0.38 5.93 13.59
CA ILE A 161 -1.63 5.97 12.84
C ILE A 161 -2.76 5.69 13.82
N HIS A 162 -3.77 6.56 13.89
CA HIS A 162 -4.98 6.27 14.64
C HIS A 162 -6.01 5.67 13.66
N ALA A 163 -6.52 4.48 13.98
CA ALA A 163 -7.56 3.81 13.22
C ALA A 163 -8.88 3.86 14.00
N SER A 164 -9.84 4.65 13.54
CA SER A 164 -11.16 4.77 14.14
C SER A 164 -12.21 4.09 13.28
N PHE A 165 -13.07 3.26 13.90
CA PHE A 165 -14.07 2.46 13.20
C PHE A 165 -15.26 2.16 14.13
N PRO A 166 -16.48 1.92 13.57
CA PRO A 166 -17.63 1.50 14.36
C PRO A 166 -17.48 0.06 14.87
N VAL A 167 -18.11 -0.21 16.01
CA VAL A 167 -18.16 -1.52 16.68
C VAL A 167 -19.61 -1.98 16.80
N ILE A 168 -19.87 -3.26 16.56
CA ILE A 168 -21.19 -3.89 16.71
C ILE A 168 -21.00 -5.24 17.40
N ASP A 169 -21.74 -5.47 18.48
CA ASP A 169 -21.71 -6.74 19.24
C ASP A 169 -20.30 -7.19 19.66
N GLY A 170 -19.40 -6.23 19.96
CA GLY A 170 -18.04 -6.50 20.41
C GLY A 170 -17.06 -6.92 19.30
N GLU A 171 -17.42 -6.73 18.05
CA GLU A 171 -16.56 -6.88 16.87
C GLU A 171 -16.50 -5.60 16.03
N ALA A 172 -15.45 -5.42 15.24
CA ALA A 172 -15.36 -4.33 14.28
C ALA A 172 -16.46 -4.47 13.21
N ALA A 173 -17.24 -3.41 13.02
CA ALA A 173 -18.35 -3.43 12.06
C ALA A 173 -17.84 -3.66 10.63
N SER A 174 -18.45 -4.61 9.93
CA SER A 174 -18.17 -4.91 8.52
C SER A 174 -19.18 -4.29 7.56
N SER A 175 -20.35 -3.89 8.04
CA SER A 175 -21.46 -3.34 7.26
C SER A 175 -21.58 -1.83 7.50
N GLY A 176 -21.94 -1.08 6.47
CA GLY A 176 -22.13 0.38 6.50
C GLY A 176 -22.44 0.91 5.10
N ASP A 177 -22.48 2.22 4.98
CA ASP A 177 -22.88 2.94 3.76
C ASP A 177 -21.68 3.51 2.96
N PHE A 178 -20.45 3.35 3.46
CA PHE A 178 -19.27 3.95 2.83
C PHE A 178 -18.75 3.08 1.68
N ALA A 179 -18.71 3.66 0.47
CA ALA A 179 -18.14 3.04 -0.72
C ALA A 179 -16.70 3.49 -0.94
N ILE A 180 -15.87 2.58 -1.44
CA ILE A 180 -14.54 2.90 -1.98
C ILE A 180 -14.41 2.31 -3.38
N ASP A 181 -13.84 3.06 -4.30
CA ASP A 181 -13.65 2.60 -5.65
C ASP A 181 -12.67 1.42 -5.73
N GLY A 182 -13.00 0.47 -6.61
CA GLY A 182 -12.27 -0.80 -6.73
C GLY A 182 -12.75 -1.91 -5.78
N VAL A 183 -13.78 -1.63 -4.94
CA VAL A 183 -14.43 -2.63 -4.08
C VAL A 183 -15.94 -2.56 -4.27
N ALA A 184 -16.56 -3.68 -4.61
CA ALA A 184 -18.00 -3.74 -4.83
C ALA A 184 -18.78 -3.55 -3.51
N GLY A 185 -19.88 -2.78 -3.58
CA GLY A 185 -20.79 -2.51 -2.47
C GLY A 185 -20.27 -1.48 -1.48
N THR A 186 -20.88 -1.43 -0.32
CA THR A 186 -20.56 -0.52 0.79
C THR A 186 -20.11 -1.30 2.02
N ALA A 187 -19.45 -0.64 2.97
CA ALA A 187 -19.02 -1.22 4.24
C ALA A 187 -18.89 -0.13 5.31
N ALA A 188 -18.60 -0.53 6.54
CA ALA A 188 -18.28 0.40 7.62
C ALA A 188 -17.03 1.23 7.27
N ARG A 189 -17.12 2.54 7.52
CA ARG A 189 -16.02 3.48 7.28
C ARG A 189 -14.96 3.30 8.36
N VAL A 190 -13.71 3.12 7.93
CA VAL A 190 -12.52 3.18 8.77
C VAL A 190 -11.76 4.46 8.46
N GLN A 191 -11.63 5.32 9.45
CA GLN A 191 -10.83 6.53 9.38
C GLN A 191 -9.40 6.23 9.83
N LEU A 192 -8.41 6.64 9.04
CA LEU A 192 -6.99 6.54 9.38
C LEU A 192 -6.40 7.94 9.46
N ASP A 193 -6.00 8.35 10.66
CA ASP A 193 -5.31 9.60 10.91
C ASP A 193 -3.81 9.33 11.08
N PHE A 194 -3.02 9.80 10.13
CA PHE A 194 -1.56 9.75 10.17
C PHE A 194 -1.09 10.94 10.99
N ILE A 195 -0.53 10.68 12.16
CA ILE A 195 -0.16 11.71 13.14
C ILE A 195 1.22 12.27 12.83
N ASN A 196 1.34 13.60 12.86
CA ASN A 196 2.57 14.33 12.56
C ASN A 196 3.25 13.82 11.26
N PRO A 197 2.52 13.74 10.13
CA PRO A 197 3.02 13.10 8.94
C PRO A 197 3.98 13.97 8.12
N ALA A 198 4.17 15.24 8.51
CA ALA A 198 5.05 16.18 7.83
C ALA A 198 6.52 15.77 7.93
N GLY A 199 7.30 16.07 6.88
CA GLY A 199 8.74 15.89 6.87
C GLY A 199 9.21 14.45 7.02
N SER A 200 8.48 13.50 6.46
CA SER A 200 8.74 12.06 6.60
C SER A 200 10.12 11.63 6.07
N VAL A 201 10.64 12.33 5.07
CA VAL A 201 11.96 12.06 4.46
C VAL A 201 12.88 13.27 4.60
N THR A 202 12.33 14.48 4.42
CA THR A 202 13.12 15.73 4.31
C THR A 202 13.16 16.52 5.63
N GLY A 203 12.40 16.10 6.64
CA GLY A 203 12.31 16.77 7.94
C GLY A 203 11.42 18.01 7.98
N LYS A 204 10.87 18.46 6.84
CA LYS A 204 10.03 19.67 6.74
C LYS A 204 8.80 19.43 5.89
N LEU A 205 7.67 20.09 6.24
CA LEU A 205 6.45 20.08 5.42
C LEU A 205 6.71 20.63 4.02
N LEU A 206 7.36 21.78 3.93
CA LEU A 206 7.81 22.45 2.69
C LEU A 206 9.34 22.35 2.60
N PRO A 207 9.88 21.31 1.95
CA PRO A 207 11.32 21.02 1.98
C PRO A 207 12.18 22.10 1.33
N THR A 208 11.66 22.79 0.31
CA THR A 208 12.38 23.86 -0.39
C THR A 208 12.34 25.20 0.36
N GLY A 209 11.49 25.33 1.38
CA GLY A 209 11.20 26.58 2.08
C GLY A 209 10.18 27.46 1.37
N GLU A 210 9.80 27.13 0.13
CA GLU A 210 8.87 27.88 -0.70
C GLU A 210 7.55 27.10 -0.87
N VAL A 211 6.44 27.85 -0.96
CA VAL A 211 5.11 27.25 -1.26
C VAL A 211 5.04 26.85 -2.73
N THR A 212 5.71 27.60 -3.60
CA THR A 212 5.72 27.37 -5.05
C THR A 212 7.13 27.60 -5.60
N ASP A 213 7.64 26.61 -6.31
CA ASP A 213 8.89 26.61 -7.05
C ASP A 213 8.62 26.65 -8.56
N THR A 214 9.69 26.81 -9.35
CA THR A 214 9.62 26.70 -10.82
C THR A 214 10.70 25.73 -11.30
N PHE A 215 10.30 24.73 -12.10
CA PHE A 215 11.18 23.76 -12.73
C PHE A 215 10.80 23.64 -14.21
N ASP A 216 11.77 23.73 -15.11
CA ASP A 216 11.54 23.73 -16.58
C ASP A 216 10.45 24.73 -17.02
N GLY A 217 10.35 25.89 -16.36
CA GLY A 217 9.32 26.91 -16.62
C GLY A 217 7.94 26.58 -16.07
N VAL A 218 7.74 25.42 -15.41
CA VAL A 218 6.47 24.99 -14.83
C VAL A 218 6.46 25.27 -13.33
N LYS A 219 5.39 25.90 -12.82
CA LYS A 219 5.19 26.11 -11.39
C LYS A 219 4.85 24.79 -10.70
N ALA A 220 5.42 24.56 -9.53
CA ALA A 220 5.24 23.34 -8.74
C ALA A 220 5.18 23.64 -7.23
N THR A 221 4.44 22.86 -6.49
CA THR A 221 4.50 22.80 -5.01
C THR A 221 5.22 21.54 -4.60
N CYS A 222 6.30 21.68 -3.81
CA CYS A 222 7.06 20.60 -3.21
C CYS A 222 6.64 20.43 -1.75
N ILE A 223 6.12 19.28 -1.38
CA ILE A 223 5.63 19.00 -0.02
C ILE A 223 6.00 17.58 0.42
N ASP A 224 6.27 17.41 1.72
CA ASP A 224 6.59 16.09 2.30
C ASP A 224 5.58 15.72 3.38
N VAL A 225 4.63 14.82 3.02
CA VAL A 225 3.61 14.27 3.92
C VAL A 225 3.50 12.77 3.68
N GLY A 226 4.08 11.99 4.57
CA GLY A 226 4.21 10.54 4.43
C GLY A 226 5.18 10.09 3.32
N ASN A 227 5.38 10.89 2.30
CA ASN A 227 6.44 10.84 1.28
C ASN A 227 6.54 12.20 0.59
N PRO A 228 7.74 12.60 0.13
CA PRO A 228 7.91 13.78 -0.70
C PRO A 228 7.12 13.69 -2.00
N CYS A 229 6.39 14.76 -2.31
CA CYS A 229 5.55 14.89 -3.51
C CYS A 229 5.77 16.22 -4.19
N VAL A 230 5.62 16.24 -5.52
CA VAL A 230 5.65 17.43 -6.37
C VAL A 230 4.33 17.55 -7.08
N PHE A 231 3.63 18.67 -6.92
CA PHE A 231 2.36 18.94 -7.57
C PHE A 231 2.52 19.98 -8.66
N VAL A 232 2.03 19.66 -9.86
CA VAL A 232 2.04 20.52 -11.05
C VAL A 232 0.63 20.63 -11.62
N ARG A 233 0.26 21.79 -12.16
CA ARG A 233 -1.05 21.99 -12.76
C ARG A 233 -1.09 21.46 -14.20
N ALA A 234 -2.18 20.80 -14.59
CA ALA A 234 -2.34 20.25 -15.93
C ALA A 234 -2.26 21.32 -17.02
N SER A 235 -2.92 22.48 -16.81
CA SER A 235 -2.89 23.60 -17.77
C SER A 235 -1.49 24.18 -17.99
N ASP A 236 -0.61 24.14 -16.97
CA ASP A 236 0.76 24.64 -17.10
C ASP A 236 1.64 23.69 -17.93
N LEU A 237 1.19 22.45 -18.10
CA LEU A 237 1.79 21.46 -18.98
C LEU A 237 1.13 21.43 -20.39
N GLY A 238 0.03 22.16 -20.58
CA GLY A 238 -0.76 22.16 -21.83
C GLY A 238 -1.56 20.89 -22.05
N ILE A 239 -2.00 20.20 -20.97
CA ILE A 239 -2.74 18.94 -21.04
C ILE A 239 -4.06 19.04 -20.26
N GLU A 240 -4.99 18.11 -20.56
CA GLU A 240 -6.20 17.89 -19.78
C GLU A 240 -5.91 17.18 -18.46
N GLY A 241 -6.67 17.52 -17.41
CA GLY A 241 -6.51 16.94 -16.06
C GLY A 241 -7.09 15.52 -15.91
N ASN A 242 -7.88 15.07 -16.88
CA ASN A 242 -8.62 13.80 -16.85
C ASN A 242 -7.99 12.71 -17.73
N LEU A 243 -6.75 12.86 -18.18
CA LEU A 243 -6.04 11.85 -18.97
C LEU A 243 -6.02 10.50 -18.23
N THR A 244 -6.18 9.42 -18.98
CA THR A 244 -5.98 8.05 -18.49
C THR A 244 -4.50 7.72 -18.36
N PRO A 245 -4.10 6.68 -17.60
CA PRO A 245 -2.71 6.21 -17.54
C PRO A 245 -2.13 5.86 -18.92
N ASP A 246 -2.95 5.29 -19.80
CA ASP A 246 -2.53 4.91 -21.16
C ASP A 246 -2.29 6.14 -22.04
N GLU A 247 -3.15 7.16 -21.95
CA GLU A 247 -2.96 8.44 -22.65
C GLU A 247 -1.72 9.19 -22.15
N ILE A 248 -1.47 9.20 -20.82
CA ILE A 248 -0.24 9.77 -20.25
C ILE A 248 1.00 9.03 -20.78
N THR A 249 0.92 7.70 -20.86
CA THR A 249 2.03 6.86 -21.36
C THR A 249 2.27 7.07 -22.86
N ALA A 250 1.20 7.24 -23.63
CA ALA A 250 1.28 7.46 -25.07
C ALA A 250 1.66 8.90 -25.48
N HIS A 251 1.63 9.84 -24.51
CA HIS A 251 1.93 11.25 -24.83
C HIS A 251 3.43 11.42 -25.19
N PRO A 252 3.75 12.14 -26.28
CA PRO A 252 5.10 12.15 -26.85
C PRO A 252 6.22 12.54 -25.90
N ASP A 253 5.98 13.52 -25.01
CA ASP A 253 7.02 14.12 -24.14
C ASP A 253 6.62 14.24 -22.66
N LEU A 254 5.37 13.97 -22.27
CA LEU A 254 4.85 14.24 -20.95
C LEU A 254 5.62 13.49 -19.84
N LEU A 255 5.90 12.20 -20.02
CA LEU A 255 6.65 11.41 -19.04
C LEU A 255 8.07 11.95 -18.85
N SER A 256 8.74 12.35 -19.91
CA SER A 256 10.09 12.91 -19.84
C SER A 256 10.11 14.27 -19.15
N ARG A 257 9.16 15.16 -19.46
CA ARG A 257 8.97 16.46 -18.80
C ARG A 257 8.69 16.31 -17.31
N LEU A 258 7.73 15.46 -16.95
CA LEU A 258 7.41 15.19 -15.54
C LEU A 258 8.60 14.61 -14.78
N ASN A 259 9.38 13.71 -15.40
CA ASN A 259 10.57 13.16 -14.76
C ASN A 259 11.68 14.20 -14.59
N SER A 260 11.87 15.12 -15.55
CA SER A 260 12.80 16.25 -15.43
C SER A 260 12.42 17.15 -14.25
N ILE A 261 11.16 17.62 -14.18
CA ILE A 261 10.63 18.43 -13.08
C ILE A 261 10.82 17.69 -11.73
N ARG A 262 10.47 16.41 -11.66
CA ARG A 262 10.61 15.59 -10.46
C ARG A 262 12.04 15.50 -9.95
N ARG A 263 13.01 15.32 -10.84
CA ARG A 263 14.44 15.23 -10.48
C ARG A 263 14.98 16.56 -9.98
N GLN A 264 14.69 17.66 -10.66
CA GLN A 264 15.08 19.01 -10.22
C GLN A 264 14.49 19.33 -8.85
N ALA A 265 13.20 19.02 -8.65
CA ALA A 265 12.54 19.14 -7.35
C ALA A 265 13.21 18.26 -6.30
N GLY A 266 13.58 17.01 -6.62
CA GLY A 266 14.27 16.10 -5.71
C GLY A 266 15.61 16.65 -5.21
N VAL A 267 16.38 17.27 -6.07
CA VAL A 267 17.62 17.96 -5.68
C VAL A 267 17.31 19.17 -4.79
N LYS A 268 16.35 20.02 -5.18
CA LYS A 268 15.98 21.19 -4.40
C LYS A 268 15.39 20.85 -3.03
N MET A 269 14.70 19.72 -2.91
CA MET A 269 14.19 19.18 -1.65
C MET A 269 15.29 18.56 -0.75
N GLY A 270 16.52 18.44 -1.23
CA GLY A 270 17.63 17.82 -0.51
C GLY A 270 17.56 16.29 -0.44
N ILE A 271 16.83 15.65 -1.35
CA ILE A 271 16.74 14.18 -1.42
C ILE A 271 18.02 13.58 -2.05
N ALA A 272 18.64 14.30 -2.96
CA ALA A 272 19.92 13.94 -3.59
C ALA A 272 20.68 15.19 -3.98
N ASP A 273 22.01 15.07 -4.14
CA ASP A 273 22.89 16.18 -4.53
C ASP A 273 22.91 16.42 -6.06
N GLU A 274 22.51 15.42 -6.84
CA GLU A 274 22.58 15.43 -8.31
C GLU A 274 21.29 14.83 -8.90
N LEU A 275 20.93 15.28 -10.12
CA LEU A 275 19.69 14.84 -10.80
C LEU A 275 19.66 13.32 -11.03
N GLU A 276 20.81 12.72 -11.37
CA GLU A 276 20.97 11.31 -11.68
C GLU A 276 20.82 10.42 -10.44
N LYS A 277 21.10 10.98 -9.27
CA LYS A 277 21.04 10.30 -7.97
C LYS A 277 19.64 10.35 -7.34
N VAL A 278 18.70 11.14 -7.87
CA VAL A 278 17.34 11.20 -7.34
C VAL A 278 16.64 9.86 -7.54
N PRO A 279 16.22 9.19 -6.44
CA PRO A 279 15.57 7.87 -6.52
C PRO A 279 14.30 7.90 -7.38
N GLY A 280 14.00 6.80 -8.08
CA GLY A 280 12.78 6.69 -8.88
C GLY A 280 11.49 6.71 -8.06
N SER A 281 11.57 6.30 -6.79
CA SER A 281 10.42 6.17 -5.88
C SER A 281 10.03 7.48 -5.19
N VAL A 282 10.97 8.42 -4.99
CA VAL A 282 10.76 9.72 -4.32
C VAL A 282 11.62 10.82 -4.97
N PRO A 283 11.13 12.09 -5.03
CA PRO A 283 9.75 12.46 -4.76
C PRO A 283 8.80 11.82 -5.80
N LYS A 284 7.53 11.65 -5.43
CA LYS A 284 6.49 11.35 -6.41
C LYS A 284 6.07 12.65 -7.10
N ILE A 285 5.58 12.55 -8.33
CA ILE A 285 5.01 13.70 -9.04
C ILE A 285 3.55 13.45 -9.36
N CYS A 286 2.72 14.48 -9.24
CA CYS A 286 1.29 14.39 -9.49
C CYS A 286 0.81 15.62 -10.26
N VAL A 287 0.13 15.36 -11.36
CA VAL A 287 -0.59 16.40 -12.12
C VAL A 287 -1.95 16.63 -11.46
N VAL A 288 -2.32 17.89 -11.24
CA VAL A 288 -3.60 18.28 -10.62
C VAL A 288 -4.38 19.25 -11.51
N ALA A 289 -5.70 19.17 -11.44
CA ALA A 289 -6.60 20.08 -12.14
C ALA A 289 -7.90 20.27 -11.36
N ALA A 290 -8.60 21.38 -11.63
CA ALA A 290 -9.98 21.54 -11.19
C ALA A 290 -10.89 20.56 -11.96
N PRO A 291 -11.95 20.03 -11.34
CA PRO A 291 -12.95 19.24 -12.06
C PRO A 291 -13.75 20.16 -13.01
N SER A 292 -14.27 19.57 -14.09
CA SER A 292 -15.14 20.26 -15.04
C SER A 292 -16.36 19.40 -15.37
N SER A 293 -17.38 20.00 -15.97
CA SER A 293 -18.60 19.31 -16.41
C SER A 293 -18.52 18.85 -17.87
N ASP A 294 -17.30 18.59 -18.38
CA ASP A 294 -17.14 18.00 -19.72
C ASP A 294 -17.64 16.53 -19.76
N ALA A 295 -17.90 16.03 -20.98
CA ALA A 295 -18.54 14.74 -21.20
C ALA A 295 -17.72 13.58 -20.59
N ARG A 296 -16.38 13.64 -20.64
CA ARG A 296 -15.49 12.61 -20.06
C ARG A 296 -15.59 12.62 -18.52
N ASN A 297 -15.58 13.79 -17.88
CA ASN A 297 -15.71 13.91 -16.44
C ASN A 297 -17.09 13.45 -15.96
N VAL A 298 -18.16 13.74 -16.72
CA VAL A 298 -19.52 13.23 -16.44
C VAL A 298 -19.55 11.71 -16.50
N GLU A 299 -18.98 11.08 -17.51
CA GLU A 299 -18.89 9.62 -17.64
C GLU A 299 -18.10 9.00 -16.48
N GLN A 300 -17.00 9.61 -16.08
CA GLN A 300 -16.16 9.16 -14.96
C GLN A 300 -16.70 9.53 -13.59
N LYS A 301 -17.81 10.26 -13.47
CA LYS A 301 -18.33 10.84 -12.22
C LYS A 301 -17.28 11.71 -11.50
N GLN A 302 -16.56 12.52 -12.25
CA GLN A 302 -15.51 13.43 -11.77
C GLN A 302 -15.86 14.90 -12.07
N THR A 303 -17.14 15.25 -11.95
CA THR A 303 -17.65 16.60 -12.06
C THR A 303 -17.52 17.37 -10.74
N PRO A 304 -17.69 18.70 -10.72
CA PRO A 304 -17.68 19.48 -9.48
C PRO A 304 -18.64 19.00 -8.40
N ASP A 305 -19.73 18.30 -8.78
CA ASP A 305 -20.69 17.73 -7.82
C ASP A 305 -20.19 16.42 -7.16
N ASN A 306 -19.13 15.82 -7.68
CA ASN A 306 -18.65 14.51 -7.24
C ASN A 306 -17.23 14.54 -6.68
N VAL A 307 -16.40 15.50 -7.11
CA VAL A 307 -15.00 15.61 -6.69
C VAL A 307 -14.57 17.06 -6.54
N ASP A 308 -13.61 17.30 -5.68
CA ASP A 308 -13.06 18.62 -5.40
C ASP A 308 -11.84 18.95 -6.26
N LEU A 309 -11.12 17.94 -6.74
CA LEU A 309 -10.00 18.08 -7.66
C LEU A 309 -9.73 16.78 -8.43
N LEU A 310 -9.06 16.90 -9.57
CA LEU A 310 -8.54 15.78 -10.34
C LEU A 310 -7.04 15.60 -10.05
N ALA A 311 -6.59 14.33 -9.92
CA ALA A 311 -5.20 14.01 -9.68
C ALA A 311 -4.74 12.82 -10.54
N ARG A 312 -3.56 12.95 -11.15
CA ARG A 312 -2.88 11.89 -11.92
C ARG A 312 -1.47 11.73 -11.40
N ALA A 313 -1.26 10.73 -10.55
CA ALA A 313 0.00 10.49 -9.87
C ALA A 313 0.92 9.58 -10.67
N LEU A 314 2.23 9.86 -10.64
CA LEU A 314 3.27 9.03 -11.22
C LEU A 314 4.25 8.59 -10.14
N SER A 315 4.72 7.35 -10.24
CA SER A 315 5.79 6.81 -9.39
C SER A 315 6.64 5.83 -10.20
N VAL A 316 7.95 5.89 -10.00
CA VAL A 316 8.91 5.05 -10.75
C VAL A 316 8.70 5.18 -12.27
N GLY A 317 8.44 6.41 -12.74
CA GLY A 317 8.25 6.72 -14.16
C GLY A 317 6.95 6.20 -14.79
N GLN A 318 6.00 5.69 -13.99
CA GLN A 318 4.75 5.13 -14.48
C GLN A 318 3.53 5.86 -13.87
N PRO A 319 2.49 6.15 -14.67
CA PRO A 319 1.23 6.66 -14.16
C PRO A 319 0.46 5.59 -13.39
N HIS A 320 -0.08 5.98 -12.24
CA HIS A 320 -0.92 5.11 -11.41
C HIS A 320 -2.38 5.19 -11.82
N LYS A 321 -3.09 4.05 -11.77
CA LYS A 321 -4.55 4.00 -11.95
C LYS A 321 -5.28 4.66 -10.77
N ALA A 322 -4.80 4.42 -9.53
CA ALA A 322 -5.30 5.07 -8.33
C ALA A 322 -4.22 5.94 -7.70
N VAL A 323 -4.61 7.01 -7.00
CA VAL A 323 -3.66 7.85 -6.26
C VAL A 323 -3.06 7.05 -5.09
N PRO A 324 -1.72 6.94 -4.98
CA PRO A 324 -1.09 6.35 -3.81
C PRO A 324 -1.46 7.12 -2.53
N ILE A 325 -1.68 6.42 -1.42
CA ILE A 325 -2.15 7.04 -0.17
C ILE A 325 -1.24 8.18 0.28
N THR A 326 0.08 8.03 0.21
CA THR A 326 1.01 9.10 0.59
C THR A 326 0.89 10.35 -0.31
N VAL A 327 0.58 10.17 -1.61
CA VAL A 327 0.27 11.30 -2.50
C VAL A 327 -1.06 11.95 -2.12
N ALA A 328 -2.06 11.14 -1.76
CA ALA A 328 -3.36 11.64 -1.34
C ALA A 328 -3.30 12.43 -0.02
N LEU A 329 -2.53 11.95 0.97
CA LEU A 329 -2.26 12.70 2.21
C LEU A 329 -1.54 14.03 1.93
N ALA A 330 -0.56 14.01 1.04
CA ALA A 330 0.16 15.22 0.61
C ALA A 330 -0.75 16.19 -0.15
N LEU A 331 -1.68 15.70 -0.98
CA LEU A 331 -2.72 16.50 -1.65
C LEU A 331 -3.63 17.18 -0.62
N ALA A 332 -4.11 16.44 0.39
CA ALA A 332 -4.96 17.00 1.45
C ALA A 332 -4.25 18.13 2.20
N ALA A 333 -3.00 17.95 2.56
CA ALA A 333 -2.20 18.98 3.22
C ALA A 333 -1.95 20.19 2.27
N ALA A 334 -1.53 19.94 1.03
CA ALA A 334 -1.26 21.00 0.06
C ALA A 334 -2.50 21.84 -0.28
N ALA A 335 -3.71 21.23 -0.28
CA ALA A 335 -4.97 21.95 -0.47
C ALA A 335 -5.22 23.03 0.61
N ARG A 336 -4.68 22.81 1.81
CA ARG A 336 -4.78 23.74 2.95
C ARG A 336 -3.64 24.76 3.03
N VAL A 337 -2.57 24.57 2.26
CA VAL A 337 -1.44 25.52 2.17
C VAL A 337 -1.78 26.60 1.16
N SER A 338 -2.06 27.81 1.65
CA SER A 338 -2.42 28.97 0.81
C SER A 338 -1.32 29.28 -0.21
N GLY A 339 -1.69 29.47 -1.46
CA GLY A 339 -0.76 29.76 -2.57
C GLY A 339 -0.10 28.50 -3.18
N SER A 340 -0.38 27.31 -2.68
CA SER A 340 0.09 26.07 -3.32
C SER A 340 -0.60 25.82 -4.66
N ILE A 341 0.02 25.02 -5.52
CA ILE A 341 -0.60 24.59 -6.80
C ILE A 341 -1.93 23.88 -6.54
N VAL A 342 -2.01 23.06 -5.49
CA VAL A 342 -3.22 22.30 -5.14
C VAL A 342 -4.32 23.23 -4.63
N SER A 343 -4.03 24.19 -3.75
CA SER A 343 -5.01 25.15 -3.24
C SER A 343 -5.59 26.04 -4.36
N GLY A 344 -4.86 26.19 -5.46
CA GLY A 344 -5.31 26.95 -6.63
C GLY A 344 -6.24 26.19 -7.58
N VAL A 345 -6.46 24.88 -7.38
CA VAL A 345 -7.31 24.04 -8.24
C VAL A 345 -8.42 23.31 -7.48
N VAL A 346 -8.30 23.17 -6.16
CA VAL A 346 -9.32 22.52 -5.34
C VAL A 346 -10.59 23.36 -5.28
N SER A 347 -11.77 22.71 -5.31
CA SER A 347 -13.07 23.35 -5.16
C SER A 347 -13.15 24.11 -3.84
N LYS A 348 -13.75 25.31 -3.86
CA LYS A 348 -13.98 26.11 -2.65
C LYS A 348 -15.08 25.51 -1.78
N ASP A 349 -16.15 25.05 -2.43
CA ASP A 349 -17.27 24.36 -1.81
C ASP A 349 -16.99 22.86 -1.94
N GLN A 350 -16.61 22.22 -0.84
CA GLN A 350 -16.24 20.81 -0.82
C GLN A 350 -17.47 19.92 -0.94
N VAL A 351 -17.33 18.82 -1.68
CA VAL A 351 -18.38 17.79 -1.85
C VAL A 351 -18.77 17.15 -0.50
N ASP A 352 -17.80 16.97 0.39
CA ASP A 352 -18.03 16.47 1.74
C ASP A 352 -17.24 17.30 2.75
N SER A 353 -17.92 17.72 3.83
CA SER A 353 -17.30 18.54 4.89
C SER A 353 -16.19 17.83 5.69
N ALA A 354 -16.11 16.50 5.62
CA ALA A 354 -15.09 15.71 6.32
C ALA A 354 -13.71 15.74 5.63
N GLY A 355 -13.66 16.20 4.36
CA GLY A 355 -12.39 16.25 3.62
C GLY A 355 -12.57 16.61 2.16
N ILE A 356 -11.50 16.54 1.39
CA ILE A 356 -11.52 16.74 -0.05
C ILE A 356 -11.66 15.40 -0.78
N THR A 357 -12.49 15.38 -1.81
CA THR A 357 -12.68 14.23 -2.68
C THR A 357 -11.83 14.37 -3.94
N ILE A 358 -10.87 13.48 -4.11
CA ILE A 358 -9.92 13.46 -5.23
C ILE A 358 -10.42 12.50 -6.31
N GLY A 359 -10.62 13.00 -7.54
CA GLY A 359 -10.89 12.18 -8.71
C GLY A 359 -9.59 11.64 -9.35
N HIS A 360 -9.48 10.33 -9.50
CA HIS A 360 -8.32 9.67 -10.14
C HIS A 360 -8.77 8.67 -11.22
N ALA A 361 -7.85 8.13 -12.00
CA ALA A 361 -8.19 7.32 -13.18
C ALA A 361 -9.06 6.07 -12.92
N SER A 362 -9.14 5.58 -11.69
CA SER A 362 -9.99 4.42 -11.32
C SER A 362 -11.09 4.76 -10.32
N GLY A 363 -11.42 6.04 -10.11
CA GLY A 363 -12.51 6.48 -9.25
C GLY A 363 -12.13 7.63 -8.31
N ASN A 364 -12.74 7.68 -7.13
CA ASN A 364 -12.64 8.79 -6.19
C ASN A 364 -12.04 8.36 -4.85
N LEU A 365 -11.41 9.30 -4.16
CA LEU A 365 -10.77 9.09 -2.88
C LEU A 365 -10.95 10.30 -1.97
N MET A 366 -11.60 10.12 -0.82
CA MET A 366 -11.71 11.16 0.20
C MET A 366 -10.49 11.17 1.11
N VAL A 367 -9.96 12.38 1.39
CA VAL A 367 -8.82 12.64 2.28
C VAL A 367 -9.01 13.95 3.04
N GLY A 368 -8.36 14.07 4.19
CA GLY A 368 -8.39 15.26 5.02
C GLY A 368 -7.01 15.66 5.54
N ALA A 369 -6.87 16.86 6.05
CA ALA A 369 -5.68 17.33 6.74
C ALA A 369 -6.08 18.34 7.83
N ASN A 370 -5.52 18.17 9.04
CA ASN A 370 -5.75 19.05 10.16
C ASN A 370 -4.46 19.77 10.54
N PHE A 371 -4.54 21.09 10.63
CA PHE A 371 -3.43 21.94 11.05
C PHE A 371 -3.72 22.53 12.42
N GLU A 372 -2.69 22.59 13.24
CA GLU A 372 -2.71 23.32 14.52
C GLU A 372 -2.77 24.84 14.28
N ALA A 373 -3.07 25.58 15.33
CA ALA A 373 -3.16 27.04 15.26
C ALA A 373 -1.81 27.73 14.89
N ASP A 374 -0.69 27.06 15.16
CA ASP A 374 0.66 27.52 14.80
C ASP A 374 1.05 27.19 13.35
N GLY A 375 0.18 26.51 12.61
CA GLY A 375 0.42 26.08 11.23
C GLY A 375 1.15 24.74 11.08
N ALA A 376 1.39 24.00 12.16
CA ALA A 376 1.92 22.64 12.09
C ALA A 376 0.87 21.66 11.59
N LEU A 377 1.24 20.72 10.72
CA LEU A 377 0.34 19.66 10.25
C LEU A 377 0.19 18.59 11.35
N ALA A 378 -0.91 18.62 12.09
CA ALA A 378 -1.21 17.70 13.17
C ALA A 378 -1.52 16.29 12.66
N SER A 379 -2.35 16.19 11.63
CA SER A 379 -2.70 14.90 11.02
C SER A 379 -3.08 15.03 9.54
N ALA A 380 -2.95 13.92 8.83
CA ALA A 380 -3.55 13.75 7.52
C ALA A 380 -4.38 12.47 7.53
N THR A 381 -5.61 12.56 7.00
CA THR A 381 -6.66 11.55 7.14
C THR A 381 -6.96 10.89 5.80
N VAL A 382 -7.17 9.58 5.81
CA VAL A 382 -7.76 8.84 4.69
C VAL A 382 -8.87 7.93 5.19
N PHE A 383 -9.95 7.85 4.41
CA PHE A 383 -11.08 6.99 4.70
C PHE A 383 -11.02 5.73 3.86
N ARG A 384 -11.21 4.58 4.50
CA ARG A 384 -11.17 3.26 3.89
C ARG A 384 -12.29 2.38 4.43
N THR A 385 -12.35 1.15 3.96
CA THR A 385 -13.15 0.07 4.54
C THR A 385 -12.27 -1.15 4.76
N ALA A 386 -12.61 -1.94 5.76
CA ALA A 386 -11.95 -3.20 6.03
C ALA A 386 -12.99 -4.32 6.20
N ARG A 387 -12.58 -5.58 6.03
CA ARG A 387 -13.43 -6.73 6.28
C ARG A 387 -12.58 -7.94 6.62
N ARG A 388 -12.90 -8.62 7.72
CA ARG A 388 -12.42 -9.97 8.01
C ARG A 388 -13.06 -10.93 7.01
N LEU A 389 -12.27 -11.68 6.27
CA LEU A 389 -12.74 -12.63 5.26
C LEU A 389 -12.74 -14.05 5.80
N PHE A 390 -11.75 -14.33 6.65
CA PHE A 390 -11.57 -15.65 7.26
C PHE A 390 -10.69 -15.51 8.50
N GLU A 391 -10.89 -16.41 9.46
CA GLU A 391 -10.08 -16.62 10.64
C GLU A 391 -9.95 -18.11 10.93
N GLY A 392 -8.77 -18.56 11.36
CA GLY A 392 -8.53 -19.97 11.65
C GLY A 392 -7.06 -20.31 11.67
N ARG A 393 -6.69 -21.43 11.04
CA ARG A 393 -5.30 -21.86 10.91
C ARG A 393 -4.90 -21.86 9.45
N ILE A 394 -3.73 -21.28 9.18
CA ILE A 394 -3.09 -21.35 7.88
C ILE A 394 -2.03 -22.43 7.89
N PHE A 395 -1.92 -23.19 6.80
CA PHE A 395 -1.01 -24.31 6.67
C PHE A 395 0.07 -23.99 5.64
N TRP A 396 1.28 -24.52 5.87
CA TRP A 396 2.39 -24.42 4.91
C TRP A 396 3.29 -25.66 4.98
N LYS A 397 4.10 -25.84 3.94
CA LYS A 397 5.18 -26.83 3.87
C LYS A 397 6.50 -26.14 4.22
N ASN A 398 7.48 -26.89 4.73
CA ASN A 398 8.84 -26.36 4.81
C ASN A 398 9.42 -26.23 3.40
N ASP A 399 10.30 -25.24 3.21
CA ASP A 399 11.14 -25.17 2.02
C ASP A 399 11.97 -26.46 1.95
N GLU A 400 12.06 -27.11 0.76
CA GLU A 400 12.87 -28.30 0.51
C GLU A 400 14.36 -27.94 0.33
#